data_d9e32a1b519d075f97a65bf5d6b7fd92
#
_entry.id   d9e32a1b519d075f97a65bf5d6b7fd92
#
_cell.length_a   1.000
_cell.length_b   1.000
_cell.length_c   1.000
_cell.angle_alpha   90.00
_cell.angle_beta   90.00
_cell.angle_gamma   90.00
#
_symmetry.space_group_name_H-M   'P 1'
#
loop_
_entity.id
_entity.type
_entity.pdbx_description
1 polymer ?
#
loop_
_entity_poly.entity_id
_entity_poly.type
_entity_poly.pdbx_seq_one_letter_code
_entity_poly.pdbx_strand_id
1 'polypeptide(L)'
;MKIIKVEGLVVGEQSYSESSKILKIFTKDFGIICVLSKGCKKPKSALKEGSNKLIYGVFDISYKENGLSTLVGIDILEIFKNILMDYHDLEKKMYTFIIVDITLQILPQREIDKNEEKEIYDILISTIKKINDGLNPRTLLDIVMLKYLKFLGVLPNLDSCSFCGTTHDIVTMDSKSFGFVCKECYTNEIMVNKESLKLIRMLYYVDIDKIKNLDVKEGLEDVEQFIDNYYEENTGIYFNIKKKLVTLNKMKSIM
;
A
#
# COMPACT_ATOMS: atom_id res chain seq x y z
N MET A 1 10.63 -8.21 -32.13
CA MET A 1 9.93 -7.61 -31.02
C MET A 1 8.76 -8.53 -30.66
N LYS A 2 8.68 -8.98 -29.43
CA LYS A 2 7.61 -9.88 -28.97
C LYS A 2 6.54 -9.03 -28.29
N ILE A 3 5.27 -9.20 -28.68
CA ILE A 3 4.15 -8.59 -27.94
C ILE A 3 3.80 -9.55 -26.80
N ILE A 4 3.77 -9.03 -25.58
CA ILE A 4 3.30 -9.72 -24.40
C ILE A 4 2.04 -9.04 -23.87
N LYS A 5 1.13 -9.84 -23.30
CA LYS A 5 -0.06 -9.36 -22.59
C LYS A 5 0.18 -9.53 -21.10
N VAL A 6 0.04 -8.45 -20.34
CA VAL A 6 0.26 -8.46 -18.90
C VAL A 6 -0.88 -7.76 -18.17
N GLU A 7 -1.40 -8.42 -17.14
CA GLU A 7 -2.34 -7.79 -16.22
C GLU A 7 -1.56 -6.94 -15.21
N GLY A 8 -2.02 -5.71 -14.96
CA GLY A 8 -1.31 -4.82 -14.08
C GLY A 8 -2.06 -3.55 -13.70
N LEU A 9 -1.44 -2.79 -12.82
CA LEU A 9 -1.87 -1.48 -12.35
C LEU A 9 -0.84 -0.42 -12.72
N VAL A 10 -1.27 0.71 -13.28
CA VAL A 10 -0.40 1.87 -13.47
C VAL A 10 -0.13 2.51 -12.12
N VAL A 11 1.05 2.27 -11.57
CA VAL A 11 1.49 2.79 -10.26
C VAL A 11 2.25 4.11 -10.35
N GLY A 12 2.68 4.49 -11.54
CA GLY A 12 3.38 5.76 -11.78
C GLY A 12 3.34 6.19 -13.23
N GLU A 13 3.42 7.49 -13.45
CA GLU A 13 3.51 8.08 -14.78
C GLU A 13 4.44 9.29 -14.79
N GLN A 14 5.18 9.46 -15.87
CA GLN A 14 6.06 10.60 -16.08
C GLN A 14 5.94 11.12 -17.50
N SER A 15 5.89 12.44 -17.68
CA SER A 15 5.95 13.06 -19.00
C SER A 15 7.28 12.76 -19.67
N TYR A 16 7.24 12.23 -20.90
CA TYR A 16 8.43 11.91 -21.69
C TYR A 16 8.66 12.91 -22.84
N SER A 17 7.56 13.34 -23.47
CA SER A 17 7.57 14.36 -24.52
C SER A 17 6.25 15.13 -24.47
N GLU A 18 6.07 16.07 -25.39
CA GLU A 18 4.80 16.82 -25.49
C GLU A 18 3.57 15.90 -25.61
N SER A 19 3.70 14.75 -26.30
CA SER A 19 2.59 13.83 -26.59
C SER A 19 2.67 12.48 -25.91
N SER A 20 3.74 12.16 -25.17
CA SER A 20 4.01 10.79 -24.67
C SER A 20 4.29 10.78 -23.18
N LYS A 21 4.06 9.63 -22.53
CA LYS A 21 4.40 9.37 -21.11
C LYS A 21 5.22 8.09 -21.01
N ILE A 22 6.05 7.99 -19.98
CA ILE A 22 6.56 6.71 -19.47
C ILE A 22 5.65 6.30 -18.33
N LEU A 23 5.17 5.07 -18.37
CA LEU A 23 4.34 4.48 -17.33
C LEU A 23 5.17 3.46 -16.54
N LYS A 24 5.02 3.44 -15.23
CA LYS A 24 5.37 2.33 -14.35
C LYS A 24 4.13 1.48 -14.15
N ILE A 25 4.16 0.22 -14.58
CA ILE A 25 3.06 -0.72 -14.43
C ILE A 25 3.54 -1.81 -13.48
N PHE A 26 2.88 -1.98 -12.35
CA PHE A 26 3.08 -3.14 -11.48
C PHE A 26 2.23 -4.27 -12.02
N THR A 27 2.87 -5.33 -12.45
CA THR A 27 2.23 -6.46 -13.13
C THR A 27 2.23 -7.69 -12.25
N LYS A 28 1.25 -8.56 -12.46
CA LYS A 28 1.06 -9.77 -11.67
C LYS A 28 2.22 -10.78 -11.81
N ASP A 29 2.81 -10.87 -13.01
CA ASP A 29 3.76 -11.95 -13.34
C ASP A 29 5.19 -11.46 -13.63
N PHE A 30 5.37 -10.16 -13.83
CA PHE A 30 6.67 -9.60 -14.26
C PHE A 30 7.16 -8.46 -13.37
N GLY A 31 6.51 -8.25 -12.20
CA GLY A 31 6.86 -7.14 -11.32
C GLY A 31 6.63 -5.78 -11.97
N ILE A 32 7.51 -4.82 -11.70
CA ILE A 32 7.39 -3.47 -12.25
C ILE A 32 8.01 -3.39 -13.63
N ILE A 33 7.20 -3.02 -14.62
CA ILE A 33 7.63 -2.76 -15.99
C ILE A 33 7.50 -1.27 -16.32
N CYS A 34 8.56 -0.68 -16.90
CA CYS A 34 8.51 0.67 -17.44
C CYS A 34 8.23 0.63 -18.94
N VAL A 35 7.19 1.31 -19.40
CA VAL A 35 6.77 1.33 -20.79
C VAL A 35 6.54 2.75 -21.32
N LEU A 36 6.92 2.98 -22.58
CA LEU A 36 6.61 4.22 -23.29
C LEU A 36 5.19 4.14 -23.89
N SER A 37 4.29 4.98 -23.41
CA SER A 37 2.99 5.20 -24.03
C SER A 37 3.09 6.34 -25.04
N LYS A 38 3.35 5.97 -26.30
CA LYS A 38 3.62 6.92 -27.38
C LYS A 38 2.35 7.61 -27.83
N GLY A 39 2.35 8.94 -27.84
CA GLY A 39 1.22 9.73 -28.33
C GLY A 39 -0.03 9.70 -27.43
N CYS A 40 0.07 9.18 -26.21
CA CYS A 40 -1.09 9.05 -25.29
C CYS A 40 -1.73 10.38 -24.87
N LYS A 41 -1.00 11.50 -24.95
CA LYS A 41 -1.56 12.84 -24.63
C LYS A 41 -2.36 13.45 -25.76
N LYS A 42 -2.33 12.88 -26.98
CA LYS A 42 -3.10 13.39 -28.12
C LYS A 42 -4.59 13.20 -27.86
N PRO A 43 -5.47 14.17 -28.24
CA PRO A 43 -6.90 14.13 -27.94
C PRO A 43 -7.62 12.85 -28.41
N LYS A 44 -7.23 12.33 -29.59
CA LYS A 44 -7.83 11.13 -30.22
C LYS A 44 -7.04 9.84 -29.96
N SER A 45 -6.12 9.82 -28.99
CA SER A 45 -5.32 8.62 -28.72
C SER A 45 -6.15 7.55 -28.01
N ALA A 46 -6.16 6.33 -28.54
CA ALA A 46 -6.75 5.17 -27.87
C ALA A 46 -6.05 4.82 -26.54
N LEU A 47 -4.78 5.24 -26.37
CA LEU A 47 -4.00 5.00 -25.15
C LEU A 47 -4.21 6.07 -24.07
N LYS A 48 -4.98 7.14 -24.36
CA LYS A 48 -5.10 8.32 -23.48
C LYS A 48 -5.62 7.95 -22.10
N GLU A 49 -6.73 7.23 -22.06
CA GLU A 49 -7.41 6.88 -20.82
C GLU A 49 -6.60 5.87 -20.00
N GLY A 50 -6.08 4.84 -20.65
CA GLY A 50 -5.28 3.79 -20.05
C GLY A 50 -3.89 4.21 -19.59
N SER A 51 -3.42 5.41 -19.95
CA SER A 51 -2.10 5.93 -19.59
C SER A 51 -2.12 6.85 -18.37
N ASN A 52 -3.06 6.65 -17.45
CA ASN A 52 -3.15 7.42 -16.22
C ASN A 52 -2.93 6.52 -14.99
N LYS A 53 -2.40 7.13 -13.92
CA LYS A 53 -2.15 6.44 -12.65
C LYS A 53 -3.47 5.85 -12.09
N LEU A 54 -3.39 4.67 -11.48
CA LEU A 54 -4.49 3.85 -10.96
C LEU A 54 -5.42 3.24 -12.03
N ILE A 55 -5.02 3.18 -13.28
CA ILE A 55 -5.72 2.34 -14.26
C ILE A 55 -5.29 0.88 -14.09
N TYR A 56 -6.27 0.01 -13.89
CA TYR A 56 -6.10 -1.43 -13.80
C TYR A 56 -6.59 -2.09 -15.08
N GLY A 57 -5.76 -2.91 -15.71
CA GLY A 57 -6.07 -3.48 -17.01
C GLY A 57 -5.10 -4.54 -17.50
N VAL A 58 -5.35 -5.02 -18.72
CA VAL A 58 -4.44 -5.87 -19.48
C VAL A 58 -3.74 -5.02 -20.52
N PHE A 59 -2.41 -5.00 -20.45
CA PHE A 59 -1.56 -4.16 -21.29
C PHE A 59 -0.88 -5.01 -22.36
N ASP A 60 -1.06 -4.63 -23.63
CA ASP A 60 -0.30 -5.17 -24.76
C ASP A 60 1.01 -4.39 -24.88
N ILE A 61 2.13 -5.06 -24.60
CA ILE A 61 3.44 -4.43 -24.54
C ILE A 61 4.36 -5.04 -25.60
N SER A 62 4.88 -4.19 -26.48
CA SER A 62 6.01 -4.56 -27.34
C SER A 62 7.28 -4.58 -26.50
N TYR A 63 7.61 -5.76 -25.99
CA TYR A 63 8.67 -5.98 -25.01
C TYR A 63 10.06 -5.89 -25.66
N LYS A 64 10.96 -5.21 -24.95
CA LYS A 64 12.39 -5.15 -25.25
C LYS A 64 13.16 -5.58 -24.01
N GLU A 65 14.00 -6.57 -24.15
CA GLU A 65 14.85 -7.08 -23.06
C GLU A 65 15.84 -6.00 -22.59
N ASN A 66 16.45 -5.32 -23.57
CA ASN A 66 17.36 -4.20 -23.32
C ASN A 66 16.74 -2.91 -23.85
N GLY A 67 16.21 -2.08 -22.94
CA GLY A 67 15.67 -0.77 -23.28
C GLY A 67 14.19 -0.58 -22.92
N LEU A 68 13.67 0.56 -23.32
CA LEU A 68 12.31 0.96 -22.99
C LEU A 68 11.31 0.21 -23.87
N SER A 69 10.46 -0.62 -23.27
CA SER A 69 9.32 -1.27 -23.93
C SER A 69 8.27 -0.26 -24.36
N THR A 70 7.39 -0.62 -25.27
CA THR A 70 6.36 0.31 -25.80
C THR A 70 4.97 -0.27 -25.58
N LEU A 71 4.07 0.55 -25.05
CA LEU A 71 2.65 0.22 -24.93
C LEU A 71 2.00 0.27 -26.32
N VAL A 72 1.33 -0.82 -26.70
CA VAL A 72 0.69 -0.98 -28.01
C VAL A 72 -0.84 -0.90 -27.88
N GLY A 73 -1.38 -1.48 -26.80
CA GLY A 73 -2.81 -1.51 -26.51
C GLY A 73 -3.08 -1.65 -25.02
N ILE A 74 -4.31 -1.42 -24.64
CA ILE A 74 -4.79 -1.63 -23.27
C ILE A 74 -6.27 -1.99 -23.28
N ASP A 75 -6.60 -3.07 -22.58
CA ASP A 75 -7.96 -3.43 -22.20
C ASP A 75 -8.18 -3.05 -20.75
N ILE A 76 -8.90 -1.96 -20.50
CA ILE A 76 -9.16 -1.47 -19.12
C ILE A 76 -10.13 -2.43 -18.44
N LEU A 77 -9.70 -3.06 -17.35
CA LEU A 77 -10.53 -3.95 -16.53
C LEU A 77 -11.33 -3.16 -15.50
N GLU A 78 -10.70 -2.15 -14.88
CA GLU A 78 -11.36 -1.34 -13.87
C GLU A 78 -10.82 0.09 -13.82
N ILE A 79 -11.73 1.04 -13.65
CA ILE A 79 -11.45 2.42 -13.28
C ILE A 79 -12.02 2.63 -11.88
N PHE A 80 -11.15 2.90 -10.91
CA PHE A 80 -11.55 3.11 -9.51
C PHE A 80 -12.24 4.48 -9.35
N LYS A 81 -13.50 4.57 -9.81
CA LYS A 81 -14.25 5.84 -9.93
C LYS A 81 -14.47 6.51 -8.59
N ASN A 82 -14.76 5.74 -7.54
CA ASN A 82 -15.00 6.28 -6.20
C ASN A 82 -13.70 6.82 -5.53
N ILE A 83 -12.54 6.51 -6.08
CA ILE A 83 -11.24 7.07 -5.68
C ILE A 83 -10.86 8.25 -6.57
N LEU A 84 -11.00 8.08 -7.89
CA LEU A 84 -10.45 9.03 -8.87
C LEU A 84 -11.38 10.22 -9.13
N MET A 85 -12.70 10.00 -9.10
CA MET A 85 -13.71 10.98 -9.52
C MET A 85 -14.48 11.60 -8.35
N ASP A 86 -14.27 11.12 -7.12
CA ASP A 86 -14.86 11.74 -5.95
C ASP A 86 -14.03 12.97 -5.54
N TYR A 87 -14.50 14.14 -5.94
CA TYR A 87 -13.85 15.41 -5.62
C TYR A 87 -14.11 15.86 -4.16
N HIS A 88 -15.09 15.26 -3.49
CA HIS A 88 -15.44 15.56 -2.11
C HIS A 88 -14.63 14.72 -1.11
N ASP A 89 -14.13 13.56 -1.54
CA ASP A 89 -13.34 12.66 -0.70
C ASP A 89 -11.88 12.55 -1.18
N LEU A 90 -11.14 13.63 -0.99
CA LEU A 90 -9.69 13.67 -1.26
C LEU A 90 -8.91 12.66 -0.40
N GLU A 91 -9.48 12.24 0.72
CA GLU A 91 -8.87 11.34 1.68
C GLU A 91 -8.65 9.94 1.06
N LYS A 92 -9.68 9.34 0.44
CA LYS A 92 -9.55 8.07 -0.27
C LYS A 92 -8.42 8.08 -1.29
N LYS A 93 -8.40 9.11 -2.12
CA LYS A 93 -7.39 9.28 -3.16
C LYS A 93 -5.98 9.35 -2.57
N MET A 94 -5.83 10.09 -1.49
CA MET A 94 -4.53 10.28 -0.86
C MET A 94 -4.02 9.03 -0.17
N TYR A 95 -4.85 8.36 0.63
CA TYR A 95 -4.47 7.08 1.24
C TYR A 95 -4.11 6.04 0.18
N THR A 96 -4.85 5.98 -0.93
CA THR A 96 -4.53 5.09 -2.05
C THR A 96 -3.15 5.41 -2.63
N PHE A 97 -2.81 6.68 -2.84
CA PHE A 97 -1.48 7.03 -3.35
C PHE A 97 -0.36 6.74 -2.33
N ILE A 98 -0.62 6.90 -1.04
CA ILE A 98 0.30 6.52 0.03
C ILE A 98 0.56 5.00 -0.02
N ILE A 99 -0.48 4.19 -0.13
CA ILE A 99 -0.36 2.72 -0.22
C ILE A 99 0.47 2.32 -1.46
N VAL A 100 0.22 2.94 -2.61
CA VAL A 100 1.03 2.72 -3.82
C VAL A 100 2.49 3.13 -3.59
N ASP A 101 2.73 4.30 -2.98
CA ASP A 101 4.09 4.78 -2.72
C ASP A 101 4.86 3.87 -1.75
N ILE A 102 4.19 3.36 -0.69
CA ILE A 102 4.76 2.37 0.24
C ILE A 102 5.11 1.09 -0.51
N THR A 103 4.20 0.57 -1.31
CA THR A 103 4.44 -0.64 -2.13
C THR A 103 5.69 -0.46 -3.00
N LEU A 104 5.84 0.68 -3.66
CA LEU A 104 7.00 0.99 -4.49
C LEU A 104 8.31 1.14 -3.71
N GLN A 105 8.26 1.49 -2.42
CA GLN A 105 9.42 1.57 -1.56
C GLN A 105 9.86 0.21 -1.00
N ILE A 106 8.93 -0.71 -0.80
CA ILE A 106 9.21 -2.04 -0.24
C ILE A 106 9.82 -2.99 -1.26
N LEU A 107 9.34 -2.96 -2.50
CA LEU A 107 9.80 -3.85 -3.57
C LEU A 107 11.32 -3.88 -3.77
N PRO A 108 12.09 -2.77 -3.70
CA PRO A 108 13.53 -2.79 -3.88
C PRO A 108 14.36 -3.04 -2.61
N GLN A 109 13.75 -3.22 -1.43
CA GLN A 109 14.50 -3.27 -0.14
C GLN A 109 15.32 -4.54 0.04
N ARG A 110 14.94 -5.63 -0.61
CA ARG A 110 15.67 -6.90 -0.62
C ARG A 110 15.39 -7.64 -1.93
N GLU A 111 16.09 -8.74 -2.16
CA GLU A 111 15.72 -9.69 -3.21
C GLU A 111 14.39 -10.35 -2.82
N ILE A 112 13.29 -9.85 -3.40
CA ILE A 112 11.94 -10.39 -3.25
C ILE A 112 11.75 -11.45 -4.31
N ASP A 113 11.34 -12.67 -3.92
CA ASP A 113 11.06 -13.71 -4.89
C ASP A 113 9.73 -13.44 -5.65
N LYS A 114 9.51 -14.18 -6.74
CA LYS A 114 8.32 -13.97 -7.58
C LYS A 114 7.00 -14.25 -6.87
N ASN A 115 6.99 -15.13 -5.87
CA ASN A 115 5.76 -15.44 -5.12
C ASN A 115 5.45 -14.30 -4.15
N GLU A 116 6.47 -13.78 -3.47
CA GLU A 116 6.34 -12.60 -2.61
C GLU A 116 5.91 -11.37 -3.40
N GLU A 117 6.51 -11.14 -4.58
CA GLU A 117 6.14 -10.04 -5.47
C GLU A 117 4.68 -10.13 -5.91
N LYS A 118 4.19 -11.34 -6.21
CA LYS A 118 2.79 -11.60 -6.52
C LYS A 118 1.88 -11.38 -5.31
N GLU A 119 2.30 -11.81 -4.11
CA GLU A 119 1.53 -11.58 -2.88
C GLU A 119 1.41 -10.07 -2.60
N ILE A 120 2.49 -9.30 -2.76
CA ILE A 120 2.46 -7.83 -2.65
C ILE A 120 1.51 -7.21 -3.68
N TYR A 121 1.53 -7.71 -4.92
CA TYR A 121 0.61 -7.27 -5.96
C TYR A 121 -0.85 -7.54 -5.57
N ASP A 122 -1.17 -8.77 -5.14
CA ASP A 122 -2.53 -9.15 -4.75
C ASP A 122 -3.01 -8.32 -3.54
N ILE A 123 -2.17 -8.07 -2.52
CA ILE A 123 -2.47 -7.17 -1.40
C ILE A 123 -2.80 -5.76 -1.91
N LEU A 124 -1.99 -5.19 -2.81
CA LEU A 124 -2.21 -3.85 -3.34
C LEU A 124 -3.54 -3.75 -4.08
N ILE A 125 -3.81 -4.68 -5.02
CA ILE A 125 -5.03 -4.66 -5.83
C ILE A 125 -6.27 -4.83 -4.95
N SER A 126 -6.25 -5.81 -4.04
CA SER A 126 -7.36 -6.06 -3.11
C SER A 126 -7.66 -4.83 -2.24
N THR A 127 -6.61 -4.19 -1.71
CA THR A 127 -6.75 -2.98 -0.90
C THR A 127 -7.38 -1.83 -1.68
N ILE A 128 -6.92 -1.56 -2.91
CA ILE A 128 -7.48 -0.49 -3.74
C ILE A 128 -8.95 -0.76 -4.08
N LYS A 129 -9.32 -2.01 -4.39
CA LYS A 129 -10.70 -2.41 -4.60
C LYS A 129 -11.56 -2.15 -3.35
N LYS A 130 -11.10 -2.55 -2.17
CA LYS A 130 -11.80 -2.30 -0.90
C LYS A 130 -12.00 -0.82 -0.59
N ILE A 131 -10.99 0.03 -0.88
CA ILE A 131 -11.15 1.50 -0.78
C ILE A 131 -12.20 2.01 -1.76
N ASN A 132 -12.17 1.53 -3.00
CA ASN A 132 -13.15 1.90 -4.03
C ASN A 132 -14.57 1.46 -3.64
N ASP A 133 -14.72 0.33 -2.95
CA ASP A 133 -15.98 -0.19 -2.41
C ASP A 133 -16.46 0.57 -1.16
N GLY A 134 -15.69 1.53 -0.65
CA GLY A 134 -16.08 2.42 0.44
C GLY A 134 -15.57 2.03 1.83
N LEU A 135 -14.67 1.04 1.94
CA LEU A 135 -14.04 0.74 3.23
C LEU A 135 -13.08 1.87 3.64
N ASN A 136 -12.90 2.02 4.96
CA ASN A 136 -12.08 3.08 5.54
C ASN A 136 -10.62 2.98 5.04
N PRO A 137 -10.11 3.96 4.28
CA PRO A 137 -8.79 3.88 3.67
C PRO A 137 -7.66 4.02 4.70
N ARG A 138 -7.90 4.68 5.84
CA ARG A 138 -6.93 4.83 6.94
C ARG A 138 -6.63 3.48 7.57
N THR A 139 -7.66 2.73 7.96
CA THR A 139 -7.50 1.40 8.54
C THR A 139 -6.94 0.39 7.54
N LEU A 140 -7.29 0.51 6.26
CA LEU A 140 -6.70 -0.33 5.21
C LEU A 140 -5.21 -0.05 5.01
N LEU A 141 -4.75 1.18 5.18
CA LEU A 141 -3.32 1.51 5.19
C LEU A 141 -2.60 0.77 6.32
N ASP A 142 -3.15 0.78 7.55
CA ASP A 142 -2.55 0.09 8.70
C ASP A 142 -2.45 -1.42 8.45
N ILE A 143 -3.49 -2.03 7.89
CA ILE A 143 -3.47 -3.44 7.52
C ILE A 143 -2.36 -3.72 6.50
N VAL A 144 -2.24 -2.91 5.46
CA VAL A 144 -1.20 -3.06 4.43
C VAL A 144 0.19 -2.93 5.05
N MET A 145 0.40 -1.91 5.89
CA MET A 145 1.68 -1.70 6.56
C MET A 145 2.05 -2.91 7.43
N LEU A 146 1.12 -3.42 8.25
CA LEU A 146 1.35 -4.63 9.06
C LEU A 146 1.71 -5.85 8.20
N LYS A 147 1.00 -6.07 7.08
CA LYS A 147 1.29 -7.19 6.17
C LYS A 147 2.65 -7.07 5.48
N TYR A 148 3.06 -5.86 5.17
CA TYR A 148 4.32 -5.61 4.48
C TYR A 148 5.56 -5.84 5.36
N LEU A 149 5.43 -5.85 6.69
CA LEU A 149 6.51 -6.21 7.62
C LEU A 149 7.07 -7.63 7.36
N LYS A 150 6.23 -8.55 6.87
CA LYS A 150 6.64 -9.90 6.45
C LYS A 150 7.71 -9.81 5.35
N PHE A 151 7.47 -8.99 4.32
CA PHE A 151 8.38 -8.85 3.19
C PHE A 151 9.65 -8.06 3.52
N LEU A 152 9.65 -7.34 4.64
CA LEU A 152 10.83 -6.66 5.18
C LEU A 152 11.63 -7.55 6.15
N GLY A 153 11.10 -8.74 6.50
CA GLY A 153 11.75 -9.68 7.40
C GLY A 153 11.73 -9.25 8.88
N VAL A 154 10.86 -8.33 9.26
CA VAL A 154 10.77 -7.74 10.61
C VAL A 154 9.37 -7.91 11.18
N LEU A 155 8.94 -9.14 11.42
CA LEU A 155 7.61 -9.42 11.96
C LEU A 155 7.52 -9.09 13.45
N PRO A 156 6.50 -8.34 13.91
CA PRO A 156 6.25 -8.14 15.33
C PRO A 156 5.66 -9.40 15.96
N ASN A 157 6.00 -9.66 17.23
CA ASN A 157 5.32 -10.68 18.02
C ASN A 157 4.03 -10.13 18.61
N LEU A 158 2.90 -10.45 18.00
CA LEU A 158 1.57 -10.02 18.44
C LEU A 158 0.73 -11.17 19.02
N ASP A 159 1.38 -12.28 19.38
CA ASP A 159 0.72 -13.44 20.01
C ASP A 159 1.07 -13.61 21.48
N SER A 160 2.30 -13.24 21.85
CA SER A 160 2.84 -13.42 23.18
C SER A 160 3.81 -12.30 23.55
N CYS A 161 4.20 -12.23 24.81
CA CYS A 161 5.24 -11.32 25.25
C CYS A 161 6.57 -11.61 24.53
N SER A 162 7.17 -10.57 23.94
CA SER A 162 8.43 -10.69 23.18
C SER A 162 9.62 -11.12 24.05
N PHE A 163 9.55 -10.93 25.37
CA PHE A 163 10.63 -11.28 26.29
C PHE A 163 10.49 -12.67 26.90
N CYS A 164 9.32 -13.01 27.45
CA CYS A 164 9.12 -14.26 28.21
C CYS A 164 8.18 -15.26 27.54
N GLY A 165 7.55 -14.90 26.43
CA GLY A 165 6.67 -15.80 25.67
C GLY A 165 5.28 -16.03 26.31
N THR A 166 4.94 -15.40 27.45
CA THR A 166 3.60 -15.52 28.02
C THR A 166 2.53 -14.91 27.12
N THR A 167 1.37 -15.54 27.08
CA THR A 167 0.18 -15.02 26.37
C THR A 167 -0.78 -14.24 27.29
N HIS A 168 -0.44 -14.19 28.58
CA HIS A 168 -1.28 -13.57 29.62
C HIS A 168 -0.73 -12.21 30.04
N ASP A 169 -1.61 -11.38 30.57
CA ASP A 169 -1.27 -10.08 31.16
C ASP A 169 -0.44 -9.17 30.24
N ILE A 170 -0.75 -9.19 28.93
CA ILE A 170 -0.18 -8.24 27.98
C ILE A 170 -0.74 -6.85 28.31
N VAL A 171 0.15 -5.88 28.50
CA VAL A 171 -0.18 -4.51 28.94
C VAL A 171 0.20 -3.44 27.94
N THR A 172 1.10 -3.75 27.00
CA THR A 172 1.50 -2.81 25.96
C THR A 172 2.00 -3.51 24.71
N MET A 173 2.17 -2.73 23.64
CA MET A 173 2.90 -3.05 22.42
C MET A 173 3.98 -1.99 22.22
N ASP A 174 5.19 -2.41 21.97
CA ASP A 174 6.34 -1.53 21.83
C ASP A 174 7.19 -1.93 20.64
N SER A 175 7.63 -0.94 19.86
CA SER A 175 8.39 -1.15 18.62
C SER A 175 9.81 -1.63 18.89
N LYS A 176 10.44 -1.16 19.97
CA LYS A 176 11.82 -1.56 20.38
C LYS A 176 11.85 -2.98 20.92
N SER A 177 10.74 -3.39 21.54
CA SER A 177 10.55 -4.75 22.06
C SER A 177 10.05 -5.73 21.00
N PHE A 178 9.88 -5.30 19.76
CA PHE A 178 9.37 -6.09 18.64
C PHE A 178 7.98 -6.68 18.87
N GLY A 179 7.10 -5.97 19.59
CA GLY A 179 5.72 -6.41 19.74
C GLY A 179 5.15 -6.28 21.15
N PHE A 180 4.44 -7.32 21.61
CA PHE A 180 3.73 -7.32 22.88
C PHE A 180 4.67 -7.48 24.08
N VAL A 181 4.33 -6.76 25.17
CA VAL A 181 5.04 -6.84 26.47
C VAL A 181 4.03 -7.11 27.57
N CYS A 182 4.29 -8.11 28.42
CA CYS A 182 3.45 -8.44 29.56
C CYS A 182 3.81 -7.60 30.79
N LYS A 183 2.94 -7.64 31.80
CA LYS A 183 3.09 -6.88 33.05
C LYS A 183 4.41 -7.17 33.80
N GLU A 184 4.85 -8.43 33.79
CA GLU A 184 6.08 -8.85 34.49
C GLU A 184 7.36 -8.35 33.77
N CYS A 185 7.31 -8.22 32.44
CA CYS A 185 8.43 -7.73 31.62
C CYS A 185 8.38 -6.23 31.36
N TYR A 186 7.27 -5.59 31.72
CA TYR A 186 7.06 -4.15 31.57
C TYR A 186 8.08 -3.34 32.36
N THR A 187 8.67 -2.34 31.75
CA THR A 187 9.63 -1.43 32.36
C THR A 187 9.09 0.00 32.43
N ASN A 188 9.03 0.69 31.30
CA ASN A 188 8.60 2.08 31.22
C ASN A 188 7.99 2.43 29.83
N GLU A 189 7.56 1.43 29.10
CA GLU A 189 6.90 1.61 27.82
C GLU A 189 5.56 2.35 27.99
N ILE A 190 5.03 2.93 26.93
CA ILE A 190 3.72 3.58 26.98
C ILE A 190 2.64 2.49 27.07
N MET A 191 1.89 2.50 28.18
CA MET A 191 0.76 1.58 28.33
C MET A 191 -0.35 1.92 27.34
N VAL A 192 -0.92 0.91 26.72
CA VAL A 192 -2.05 1.05 25.80
C VAL A 192 -3.29 0.35 26.36
N ASN A 193 -4.47 0.72 25.88
CA ASN A 193 -5.69 0.05 26.33
C ASN A 193 -5.83 -1.35 25.71
N LYS A 194 -6.70 -2.19 26.28
CA LYS A 194 -6.91 -3.56 25.82
C LYS A 194 -7.52 -3.63 24.41
N GLU A 195 -8.29 -2.63 24.05
CA GLU A 195 -8.93 -2.50 22.74
C GLU A 195 -7.88 -2.31 21.67
N SER A 196 -6.86 -1.49 21.90
CA SER A 196 -5.72 -1.29 20.99
C SER A 196 -4.93 -2.58 20.78
N LEU A 197 -4.68 -3.36 21.84
CA LEU A 197 -3.99 -4.65 21.76
C LEU A 197 -4.78 -5.69 20.96
N LYS A 198 -6.11 -5.73 21.11
CA LYS A 198 -6.98 -6.59 20.32
C LYS A 198 -7.04 -6.14 18.87
N LEU A 199 -7.13 -4.83 18.66
CA LEU A 199 -7.24 -4.22 17.34
C LEU A 199 -6.01 -4.53 16.50
N ILE A 200 -4.80 -4.26 16.99
CA ILE A 200 -3.58 -4.51 16.20
C ILE A 200 -3.46 -5.98 15.81
N ARG A 201 -3.78 -6.90 16.73
CA ARG A 201 -3.78 -8.34 16.43
C ARG A 201 -4.82 -8.70 15.38
N MET A 202 -6.01 -8.12 15.45
CA MET A 202 -7.06 -8.32 14.45
C MET A 202 -6.61 -7.82 13.07
N LEU A 203 -6.05 -6.58 12.97
CA LEU A 203 -5.58 -6.00 11.72
C LEU A 203 -4.41 -6.77 11.12
N TYR A 204 -3.54 -7.32 11.97
CA TYR A 204 -2.39 -8.13 11.53
C TYR A 204 -2.81 -9.44 10.86
N TYR A 205 -3.81 -10.14 11.44
CA TYR A 205 -4.25 -11.45 10.95
C TYR A 205 -5.38 -11.39 9.92
N VAL A 206 -6.05 -10.25 9.77
CA VAL A 206 -7.18 -10.14 8.84
C VAL A 206 -6.77 -10.44 7.40
N ASP A 207 -7.61 -11.19 6.70
CA ASP A 207 -7.50 -11.41 5.26
C ASP A 207 -8.25 -10.28 4.53
N ILE A 208 -7.52 -9.47 3.76
CA ILE A 208 -8.07 -8.28 3.08
C ILE A 208 -9.24 -8.66 2.17
N ASP A 209 -9.14 -9.78 1.47
CA ASP A 209 -10.20 -10.19 0.52
C ASP A 209 -11.52 -10.51 1.24
N LYS A 210 -11.44 -10.99 2.49
CA LYS A 210 -12.60 -11.36 3.29
C LYS A 210 -13.25 -10.21 4.04
N ILE A 211 -12.62 -9.03 4.08
CA ILE A 211 -13.18 -7.86 4.75
C ILE A 211 -14.43 -7.40 4.00
N LYS A 212 -15.57 -7.41 4.70
CA LYS A 212 -16.85 -6.89 4.19
C LYS A 212 -17.23 -5.57 4.84
N ASN A 213 -16.84 -5.39 6.10
CA ASN A 213 -17.05 -4.18 6.88
C ASN A 213 -15.88 -3.99 7.83
N LEU A 214 -15.46 -2.75 8.03
CA LEU A 214 -14.33 -2.40 8.88
C LEU A 214 -14.70 -1.15 9.68
N ASP A 215 -15.44 -1.35 10.76
CA ASP A 215 -15.85 -0.28 11.70
C ASP A 215 -14.92 -0.34 12.93
N VAL A 216 -13.88 0.49 12.92
CA VAL A 216 -12.94 0.64 14.03
C VAL A 216 -13.34 1.88 14.82
N LYS A 217 -13.76 1.68 16.09
CA LYS A 217 -14.26 2.76 16.95
C LYS A 217 -13.19 3.29 17.90
N GLU A 218 -12.33 2.43 18.41
CA GLU A 218 -11.35 2.75 19.45
C GLU A 218 -9.99 2.10 19.18
N GLY A 219 -8.92 2.68 19.71
CA GLY A 219 -7.57 2.10 19.67
C GLY A 219 -6.78 2.30 18.38
N LEU A 220 -7.34 2.95 17.37
CA LEU A 220 -6.66 3.14 16.09
C LEU A 220 -5.42 4.02 16.22
N GLU A 221 -5.46 5.06 17.05
CA GLU A 221 -4.33 5.98 17.24
C GLU A 221 -3.12 5.29 17.86
N ASP A 222 -3.31 4.41 18.85
CA ASP A 222 -2.24 3.64 19.46
C ASP A 222 -1.63 2.66 18.44
N VAL A 223 -2.47 2.04 17.62
CA VAL A 223 -2.03 1.11 16.55
C VAL A 223 -1.22 1.84 15.50
N GLU A 224 -1.68 2.98 15.01
CA GLU A 224 -0.96 3.81 14.06
C GLU A 224 0.39 4.28 14.62
N GLN A 225 0.40 4.70 15.90
CA GLN A 225 1.62 5.12 16.57
C GLN A 225 2.63 3.97 16.65
N PHE A 226 2.16 2.77 17.01
CA PHE A 226 3.02 1.58 17.04
C PHE A 226 3.58 1.28 15.65
N ILE A 227 2.73 1.24 14.61
CA ILE A 227 3.14 0.95 13.22
C ILE A 227 4.19 1.97 12.75
N ASP A 228 3.94 3.26 12.96
CA ASP A 228 4.87 4.33 12.57
C ASP A 228 6.24 4.16 13.23
N ASN A 229 6.25 3.97 14.57
CA ASN A 229 7.47 3.77 15.34
C ASN A 229 8.18 2.48 14.91
N TYR A 230 7.40 1.41 14.65
CA TYR A 230 7.95 0.12 14.23
C TYR A 230 8.68 0.22 12.90
N TYR A 231 8.10 0.91 11.93
CA TYR A 231 8.76 1.15 10.64
C TYR A 231 10.02 1.99 10.79
N GLU A 232 9.95 3.08 11.55
CA GLU A 232 11.09 3.98 11.76
C GLU A 232 12.28 3.27 12.42
N GLU A 233 12.00 2.45 13.44
CA GLU A 233 13.04 1.81 14.24
C GLU A 233 13.57 0.50 13.64
N ASN A 234 12.74 -0.26 12.91
CA ASN A 234 13.09 -1.63 12.52
C ASN A 234 13.27 -1.84 11.02
N THR A 235 12.84 -0.89 10.17
CA THR A 235 12.91 -1.09 8.72
C THR A 235 13.86 -0.14 8.01
N GLY A 236 14.18 0.99 8.61
CA GLY A 236 14.90 2.08 7.96
C GLY A 236 14.09 2.80 6.87
N ILE A 237 12.81 2.47 6.73
CA ILE A 237 11.90 3.12 5.78
C ILE A 237 11.19 4.27 6.49
N TYR A 238 11.49 5.49 6.05
CA TYR A 238 10.86 6.70 6.60
C TYR A 238 9.69 7.12 5.72
N PHE A 239 8.48 6.91 6.22
CA PHE A 239 7.31 7.42 5.52
C PHE A 239 7.05 8.88 5.91
N ASN A 240 7.20 9.79 4.97
CA ASN A 240 6.70 11.17 5.13
C ASN A 240 5.14 11.23 5.10
N ILE A 241 4.48 10.14 5.52
CA ILE A 241 3.03 9.98 5.49
C ILE A 241 2.38 10.99 6.42
N LYS A 242 2.89 11.12 7.66
CA LYS A 242 2.36 12.11 8.62
C LYS A 242 2.47 13.54 8.11
N LYS A 243 3.55 13.91 7.41
CA LYS A 243 3.68 15.25 6.80
C LYS A 243 2.64 15.47 5.70
N LYS A 244 2.36 14.47 4.88
CA LYS A 244 1.33 14.54 3.83
C LYS A 244 -0.06 14.63 4.44
N LEU A 245 -0.36 13.84 5.49
CA LEU A 245 -1.65 13.85 6.20
C LEU A 245 -1.87 15.14 7.00
N VAL A 246 -0.85 15.65 7.69
CA VAL A 246 -0.92 16.92 8.41
C VAL A 246 -1.18 18.08 7.45
N THR A 247 -0.58 18.04 6.26
CA THR A 247 -0.83 19.06 5.22
C THR A 247 -2.28 19.04 4.75
N LEU A 248 -2.89 17.87 4.61
CA LEU A 248 -4.32 17.73 4.26
C LEU A 248 -5.26 18.23 5.35
N ASN A 249 -5.01 17.82 6.60
CA ASN A 249 -5.85 18.25 7.71
C ASN A 249 -5.82 19.77 7.87
N LYS A 250 -4.66 20.41 7.59
CA LYS A 250 -4.56 21.87 7.50
C LYS A 250 -5.34 22.45 6.32
N MET A 251 -5.36 21.78 5.16
CA MET A 251 -6.17 22.23 4.03
C MET A 251 -7.68 22.08 4.30
N LYS A 252 -8.10 20.98 4.97
CA LYS A 252 -9.52 20.80 5.38
C LYS A 252 -9.98 21.85 6.40
N SER A 253 -9.11 22.35 7.27
CA SER A 253 -9.45 23.39 8.26
C SER A 253 -9.53 24.80 7.69
N ILE A 254 -9.13 25.02 6.43
CA ILE A 254 -9.15 26.30 5.73
C ILE A 254 -10.34 26.38 4.73
N MET A 255 -10.96 25.25 4.42
CA MET A 255 -12.18 25.14 3.60
C MET A 255 -13.44 25.07 4.44
#